data_69df8099a9f2aa2c4644bed2c1f20c29
#
_entry.id   69df8099a9f2aa2c4644bed2c1f20c29
#
_cell.length_a   1.000
_cell.length_b   1.000
_cell.length_c   1.000
_cell.angle_alpha   90.00
_cell.angle_beta   90.00
_cell.angle_gamma   90.00
#
_symmetry.space_group_name_H-M   'P 1'
#
loop_
_entity.id
_entity.type
_entity.pdbx_description
1 polymer ?
#
loop_
_entity_poly.entity_id
_entity_poly.type
_entity_poly.pdbx_seq_one_letter_code
_entity_poly.pdbx_strand_id
1 'polypeptide(L)'
;MSSSSGAVPAWTGGADQACYLSASNAQAWEAVYQSVDAYTRGQVAAVVGDSARELVDAFYSTLLADAEAGPRLSHEIVSTRLHSGMKHWLKGLLCVRDQGDIAALMATQKKVGEVHARVHIPIHLVMAGARVLKNEIAERLRASDLDGTAASIAMQYVCNLFDLAIEQMSRAFMRDINRGARNDEAYRLFALGQNISTERERQRAALLEWSQAVLIGLHYRAPEQALPRLAASEFGLWLQHKGGVMFESAPALRQITEAVAQLDDVVLPQLMLADAQQQVSMPDQVRELQELVARIKHLLNGLFDMVAEIESGSDPLTNVLNRRFLPSVVGREIAISTRQGSRFSVLLLDIDHFKAINDAHGHSGGDQVLRQFAEVVHQSCRSSDFVFRYGGEEFLVVLVDTGQEAALAAAEKLGAEIRRHAFSIPEAGALRITASIGVATFDGHPDYAYLIDRADKALYRAKQAGRDRSVAA
;
A
#
# COMPACT_ATOMS: atom_id res chain seq x y z
N MET A 1 -52.41 -28.66 51.26
CA MET A 1 -51.83 -27.40 50.79
C MET A 1 -50.47 -27.76 50.22
N SER A 2 -50.44 -28.01 48.96
CA SER A 2 -49.26 -28.45 48.21
C SER A 2 -48.74 -27.28 47.35
N SER A 3 -47.54 -26.80 47.67
CA SER A 3 -46.85 -25.80 46.88
C SER A 3 -46.07 -26.49 45.75
N SER A 4 -46.53 -26.28 44.50
CA SER A 4 -45.78 -26.69 43.31
C SER A 4 -44.71 -25.68 43.02
N SER A 5 -43.44 -26.05 43.21
CA SER A 5 -42.29 -25.31 42.70
C SER A 5 -42.10 -25.61 41.21
N GLY A 6 -42.34 -24.61 40.36
CA GLY A 6 -42.01 -24.68 38.97
C GLY A 6 -40.51 -24.74 38.75
N ALA A 7 -40.02 -25.88 38.34
CA ALA A 7 -38.62 -26.02 37.89
C ALA A 7 -38.45 -25.35 36.55
N VAL A 8 -37.56 -24.35 36.49
CA VAL A 8 -37.04 -23.76 35.25
C VAL A 8 -36.29 -24.89 34.50
N PRO A 9 -36.57 -25.15 33.22
CA PRO A 9 -35.85 -26.18 32.50
C PRO A 9 -34.38 -25.81 32.41
N ALA A 10 -33.49 -26.72 32.81
CA ALA A 10 -32.08 -26.60 32.68
C ALA A 10 -31.65 -26.44 31.22
N TRP A 11 -30.86 -25.44 30.95
CA TRP A 11 -30.27 -25.17 29.66
C TRP A 11 -29.35 -26.32 29.24
N THR A 12 -29.78 -27.17 28.30
CA THR A 12 -28.98 -28.32 27.80
C THR A 12 -28.07 -27.94 26.60
N GLY A 13 -27.58 -26.71 26.57
CA GLY A 13 -26.80 -26.16 25.46
C GLY A 13 -25.29 -26.45 25.46
N GLY A 14 -24.78 -27.32 26.37
CA GLY A 14 -23.32 -27.47 26.53
C GLY A 14 -22.61 -28.41 25.57
N ALA A 15 -23.28 -29.37 24.94
CA ALA A 15 -22.65 -30.37 24.09
C ALA A 15 -22.50 -29.92 22.63
N ASP A 16 -23.45 -29.15 22.11
CA ASP A 16 -23.40 -28.65 20.73
C ASP A 16 -22.42 -27.48 20.57
N GLN A 17 -22.25 -26.62 21.58
CA GLN A 17 -21.29 -25.49 21.48
C GLN A 17 -19.83 -25.94 21.46
N ALA A 18 -19.46 -27.05 22.12
CA ALA A 18 -18.10 -27.60 22.07
C ALA A 18 -17.74 -28.11 20.65
N CYS A 19 -18.72 -28.54 19.88
CA CYS A 19 -18.53 -28.98 18.49
C CYS A 19 -18.13 -27.84 17.56
N TYR A 20 -18.64 -26.61 17.75
CA TYR A 20 -18.30 -25.46 16.93
C TYR A 20 -16.87 -24.96 17.12
N LEU A 21 -16.29 -25.10 18.29
CA LEU A 21 -14.91 -24.67 18.59
C LEU A 21 -13.84 -25.65 18.06
N SER A 22 -14.20 -26.92 17.85
CA SER A 22 -13.30 -27.98 17.35
C SER A 22 -13.48 -28.29 15.85
N ALA A 23 -14.57 -27.84 15.23
CA ALA A 23 -14.84 -28.05 13.82
C ALA A 23 -13.87 -27.26 12.95
N SER A 24 -13.52 -27.78 11.75
CA SER A 24 -12.84 -26.97 10.75
C SER A 24 -13.71 -25.76 10.39
N ASN A 25 -13.09 -24.64 10.04
CA ASN A 25 -13.81 -23.39 9.76
C ASN A 25 -14.93 -23.58 8.68
N ALA A 26 -14.67 -24.43 7.67
CA ALA A 26 -15.68 -24.78 6.66
C ALA A 26 -16.89 -25.54 7.23
N GLN A 27 -16.67 -26.48 8.14
CA GLN A 27 -17.73 -27.23 8.79
C GLN A 27 -18.66 -26.33 9.63
N ALA A 28 -18.11 -25.30 10.28
CA ALA A 28 -18.93 -24.34 11.03
C ALA A 28 -19.85 -23.54 10.10
N TRP A 29 -19.35 -23.10 8.94
CA TRP A 29 -20.17 -22.42 7.92
C TRP A 29 -21.28 -23.33 7.37
N GLU A 30 -20.96 -24.58 7.05
CA GLU A 30 -21.92 -25.57 6.58
C GLU A 30 -23.01 -25.84 7.64
N ALA A 31 -22.62 -26.01 8.90
CA ALA A 31 -23.55 -26.25 10.01
C ALA A 31 -24.52 -25.07 10.18
N VAL A 32 -24.05 -23.81 10.10
CA VAL A 32 -24.90 -22.63 10.17
C VAL A 32 -25.85 -22.58 8.95
N TYR A 33 -25.35 -22.86 7.77
CA TYR A 33 -26.21 -22.89 6.56
C TYR A 33 -27.31 -23.96 6.67
N GLN A 34 -27.00 -25.13 7.20
CA GLN A 34 -27.93 -26.24 7.37
C GLN A 34 -28.89 -26.08 8.56
N SER A 35 -28.59 -25.14 9.49
CA SER A 35 -29.37 -24.94 10.71
C SER A 35 -30.78 -24.40 10.47
N VAL A 36 -31.04 -23.87 9.27
CA VAL A 36 -32.33 -23.33 8.87
C VAL A 36 -32.79 -23.90 7.52
N ASP A 37 -34.09 -23.96 7.29
CA ASP A 37 -34.68 -24.43 6.03
C ASP A 37 -34.52 -23.41 4.87
N ALA A 38 -34.82 -23.86 3.68
CA ALA A 38 -34.75 -23.02 2.48
C ALA A 38 -35.76 -21.86 2.50
N TYR A 39 -36.88 -22.01 3.15
CA TYR A 39 -37.86 -20.95 3.31
C TYR A 39 -37.33 -19.81 4.17
N THR A 40 -36.78 -20.12 5.35
CA THR A 40 -36.19 -19.14 6.24
C THR A 40 -35.01 -18.41 5.58
N ARG A 41 -34.13 -19.13 4.84
CA ARG A 41 -33.05 -18.48 4.05
C ARG A 41 -33.63 -17.55 2.99
N GLY A 42 -34.69 -17.96 2.32
CA GLY A 42 -35.38 -17.15 1.32
C GLY A 42 -35.97 -15.85 1.88
N GLN A 43 -36.55 -15.91 3.07
CA GLN A 43 -37.11 -14.73 3.76
C GLN A 43 -35.98 -13.75 4.19
N VAL A 44 -34.88 -14.26 4.75
CA VAL A 44 -33.72 -13.42 5.08
C VAL A 44 -33.17 -12.76 3.82
N ALA A 45 -33.02 -13.51 2.72
CA ALA A 45 -32.54 -13.00 1.45
C ALA A 45 -33.46 -11.94 0.84
N ALA A 46 -34.80 -12.11 0.95
CA ALA A 46 -35.75 -11.12 0.50
C ALA A 46 -35.64 -9.82 1.30
N VAL A 47 -35.70 -9.89 2.64
CA VAL A 47 -35.61 -8.73 3.52
C VAL A 47 -34.32 -7.94 3.26
N VAL A 48 -33.18 -8.64 3.12
CA VAL A 48 -31.88 -7.99 2.86
C VAL A 48 -31.78 -7.49 1.41
N GLY A 49 -32.31 -8.24 0.46
CA GLY A 49 -32.32 -7.86 -0.96
C GLY A 49 -33.05 -6.56 -1.22
N ASP A 50 -34.26 -6.42 -0.64
CA ASP A 50 -35.13 -5.26 -0.80
C ASP A 50 -34.61 -4.03 -0.05
N SER A 51 -34.04 -4.20 1.15
CA SER A 51 -33.56 -3.10 2.01
C SER A 51 -32.05 -2.89 1.98
N ALA A 52 -31.32 -3.53 1.08
CA ALA A 52 -29.85 -3.49 1.07
C ALA A 52 -29.27 -2.07 1.00
N ARG A 53 -29.93 -1.13 0.31
CA ARG A 53 -29.51 0.27 0.25
C ARG A 53 -29.66 0.95 1.60
N GLU A 54 -30.81 0.83 2.22
CA GLU A 54 -31.13 1.45 3.51
C GLU A 54 -30.26 0.91 4.64
N LEU A 55 -29.98 -0.40 4.62
CA LEU A 55 -29.07 -1.05 5.57
C LEU A 55 -27.65 -0.48 5.46
N VAL A 56 -27.18 -0.27 4.26
CA VAL A 56 -25.84 0.31 4.01
C VAL A 56 -25.83 1.81 4.34
N ASP A 57 -26.89 2.55 4.06
CA ASP A 57 -27.05 3.96 4.44
C ASP A 57 -27.02 4.11 5.98
N ALA A 58 -27.76 3.28 6.73
CA ALA A 58 -27.75 3.26 8.19
C ALA A 58 -26.36 2.92 8.77
N PHE A 59 -25.69 1.93 8.18
CA PHE A 59 -24.34 1.54 8.54
C PHE A 59 -23.35 2.73 8.43
N TYR A 60 -23.29 3.37 7.26
CA TYR A 60 -22.33 4.46 7.05
C TYR A 60 -22.72 5.74 7.79
N SER A 61 -24.01 6.05 7.95
CA SER A 61 -24.43 7.21 8.75
C SER A 61 -23.99 7.09 10.20
N THR A 62 -24.08 5.90 10.79
CA THR A 62 -23.62 5.62 12.15
C THR A 62 -22.10 5.73 12.27
N LEU A 63 -21.34 5.15 11.32
CA LEU A 63 -19.88 5.20 11.34
C LEU A 63 -19.33 6.59 11.06
N LEU A 64 -19.97 7.39 10.20
CA LEU A 64 -19.56 8.78 9.94
C LEU A 64 -19.79 9.69 11.15
N ALA A 65 -20.76 9.36 12.01
CA ALA A 65 -21.00 10.08 13.25
C ALA A 65 -20.07 9.65 14.41
N ASP A 66 -19.37 8.54 14.26
CA ASP A 66 -18.43 8.03 15.26
C ASP A 66 -17.13 8.85 15.28
N ALA A 67 -16.62 9.16 16.48
CA ALA A 67 -15.45 10.01 16.64
C ALA A 67 -14.13 9.41 16.11
N GLU A 68 -14.03 8.09 16.08
CA GLU A 68 -12.84 7.38 15.58
C GLU A 68 -12.97 6.97 14.12
N ALA A 69 -14.16 6.55 13.69
CA ALA A 69 -14.42 6.10 12.33
C ALA A 69 -14.62 7.29 11.37
N GLY A 70 -15.32 8.33 11.79
CA GLY A 70 -15.68 9.50 10.96
C GLY A 70 -14.49 10.16 10.28
N PRO A 71 -13.37 10.45 10.95
CA PRO A 71 -12.18 11.03 10.31
C PRO A 71 -11.53 10.17 9.23
N ARG A 72 -11.77 8.84 9.22
CA ARG A 72 -11.24 7.89 8.25
C ARG A 72 -12.17 7.68 7.05
N LEU A 73 -13.41 8.14 7.17
CA LEU A 73 -14.46 8.01 6.17
C LEU A 73 -14.92 9.41 5.77
N SER A 74 -14.89 9.73 4.47
CA SER A 74 -15.56 10.92 3.94
C SER A 74 -16.83 10.54 3.22
N HIS A 75 -17.81 11.46 3.16
CA HIS A 75 -19.04 11.24 2.38
C HIS A 75 -18.74 10.90 0.91
N GLU A 76 -17.72 11.51 0.34
CA GLU A 76 -17.30 11.26 -1.04
C GLU A 76 -16.75 9.83 -1.21
N ILE A 77 -15.86 9.38 -0.33
CA ILE A 77 -15.32 8.01 -0.36
C ILE A 77 -16.44 6.98 -0.18
N VAL A 78 -17.35 7.20 0.78
CA VAL A 78 -18.48 6.30 1.02
C VAL A 78 -19.37 6.21 -0.21
N SER A 79 -19.81 7.34 -0.76
CA SER A 79 -20.76 7.36 -1.88
C SER A 79 -20.16 6.83 -3.18
N THR A 80 -18.89 7.12 -3.47
CA THR A 80 -18.25 6.76 -4.75
C THR A 80 -17.64 5.37 -4.76
N ARG A 81 -17.11 4.90 -3.62
CA ARG A 81 -16.29 3.67 -3.59
C ARG A 81 -16.82 2.57 -2.67
N LEU A 82 -17.28 2.91 -1.47
CA LEU A 82 -17.56 1.92 -0.44
C LEU A 82 -19.00 1.39 -0.46
N HIS A 83 -19.98 2.25 -0.76
CA HIS A 83 -21.39 1.90 -0.70
C HIS A 83 -21.75 0.70 -1.57
N SER A 84 -21.30 0.66 -2.82
CA SER A 84 -21.54 -0.44 -3.74
C SER A 84 -20.89 -1.74 -3.28
N GLY A 85 -19.64 -1.67 -2.80
CA GLY A 85 -18.89 -2.81 -2.26
C GLY A 85 -19.58 -3.41 -1.04
N MET A 86 -20.03 -2.58 -0.10
CA MET A 86 -20.72 -3.00 1.11
C MET A 86 -22.07 -3.66 0.80
N LYS A 87 -22.83 -3.08 -0.13
CA LYS A 87 -24.08 -3.68 -0.61
C LYS A 87 -23.85 -5.05 -1.24
N HIS A 88 -22.81 -5.20 -2.05
CA HIS A 88 -22.45 -6.48 -2.65
C HIS A 88 -22.03 -7.51 -1.59
N TRP A 89 -21.22 -7.10 -0.63
CA TRP A 89 -20.78 -7.94 0.49
C TRP A 89 -21.95 -8.41 1.34
N LEU A 90 -22.88 -7.51 1.71
CA LEU A 90 -24.04 -7.84 2.54
C LEU A 90 -24.96 -8.86 1.84
N LYS A 91 -25.23 -8.66 0.55
CA LYS A 91 -25.99 -9.62 -0.26
C LYS A 91 -25.24 -10.95 -0.40
N GLY A 92 -23.94 -10.93 -0.63
CA GLY A 92 -23.10 -12.12 -0.69
C GLY A 92 -23.16 -12.94 0.61
N LEU A 93 -23.15 -12.27 1.77
CA LEU A 93 -23.19 -12.94 3.08
C LEU A 93 -24.55 -13.59 3.36
N LEU A 94 -25.66 -12.90 3.10
CA LEU A 94 -27.00 -13.27 3.58
C LEU A 94 -27.92 -13.87 2.51
N CYS A 95 -27.55 -13.81 1.22
CA CYS A 95 -28.31 -14.37 0.12
C CYS A 95 -27.67 -15.63 -0.47
N VAL A 96 -26.97 -16.42 0.35
CA VAL A 96 -26.35 -17.70 -0.05
C VAL A 96 -27.40 -18.65 -0.57
N ARG A 97 -27.25 -19.15 -1.80
CA ARG A 97 -28.25 -20.00 -2.48
C ARG A 97 -27.87 -21.46 -2.46
N ASP A 98 -26.58 -21.77 -2.46
CA ASP A 98 -26.06 -23.12 -2.60
C ASP A 98 -24.87 -23.35 -1.65
N GLN A 99 -24.68 -24.61 -1.25
CA GLN A 99 -23.53 -25.04 -0.44
C GLN A 99 -22.17 -24.79 -1.14
N GLY A 100 -22.16 -24.81 -2.47
CA GLY A 100 -20.99 -24.45 -3.28
C GLY A 100 -20.50 -23.02 -3.10
N ASP A 101 -21.36 -22.10 -2.66
CA ASP A 101 -21.03 -20.68 -2.44
C ASP A 101 -20.21 -20.45 -1.16
N ILE A 102 -20.20 -21.39 -0.21
CA ILE A 102 -19.54 -21.23 1.11
C ILE A 102 -18.04 -20.98 0.97
N ALA A 103 -17.34 -21.69 0.09
CA ALA A 103 -15.90 -21.50 -0.12
C ALA A 103 -15.57 -20.11 -0.67
N ALA A 104 -16.38 -19.61 -1.62
CA ALA A 104 -16.23 -18.26 -2.17
C ALA A 104 -16.57 -17.19 -1.11
N LEU A 105 -17.57 -17.44 -0.27
CA LEU A 105 -17.94 -16.58 0.84
C LEU A 105 -16.81 -16.46 1.86
N MET A 106 -16.21 -17.56 2.28
CA MET A 106 -15.06 -17.58 3.19
C MET A 106 -13.86 -16.83 2.62
N ALA A 107 -13.57 -17.03 1.33
CA ALA A 107 -12.50 -16.31 0.64
C ALA A 107 -12.74 -14.80 0.62
N THR A 108 -13.99 -14.39 0.43
CA THR A 108 -14.40 -12.97 0.50
C THR A 108 -14.15 -12.38 1.89
N GLN A 109 -14.54 -13.07 2.97
CA GLN A 109 -14.32 -12.59 4.34
C GLN A 109 -12.82 -12.46 4.65
N LYS A 110 -12.02 -13.43 4.22
CA LYS A 110 -10.56 -13.36 4.34
C LYS A 110 -10.00 -12.12 3.65
N LYS A 111 -10.39 -11.89 2.39
CA LYS A 111 -9.95 -10.71 1.61
C LYS A 111 -10.34 -9.39 2.28
N VAL A 112 -11.58 -9.31 2.81
CA VAL A 112 -12.07 -8.12 3.53
C VAL A 112 -11.23 -7.87 4.78
N GLY A 113 -10.91 -8.90 5.57
CA GLY A 113 -10.04 -8.78 6.76
C GLY A 113 -8.64 -8.30 6.42
N GLU A 114 -8.02 -8.82 5.34
CA GLU A 114 -6.72 -8.37 4.84
C GLU A 114 -6.75 -6.91 4.37
N VAL A 115 -7.82 -6.47 3.67
CA VAL A 115 -7.99 -5.07 3.28
C VAL A 115 -8.10 -4.17 4.50
N HIS A 116 -8.93 -4.50 5.50
CA HIS A 116 -9.05 -3.70 6.72
C HIS A 116 -7.72 -3.56 7.46
N ALA A 117 -6.90 -4.63 7.51
CA ALA A 117 -5.56 -4.55 8.09
C ALA A 117 -4.65 -3.57 7.32
N ARG A 118 -4.63 -3.67 5.99
CA ARG A 118 -3.79 -2.80 5.14
C ARG A 118 -4.16 -1.32 5.20
N VAL A 119 -5.48 -1.03 5.33
CA VAL A 119 -5.97 0.36 5.44
C VAL A 119 -6.08 0.82 6.90
N HIS A 120 -5.57 0.02 7.85
CA HIS A 120 -5.54 0.32 9.27
C HIS A 120 -6.91 0.65 9.89
N ILE A 121 -7.97 -0.05 9.45
CA ILE A 121 -9.29 0.03 10.07
C ILE A 121 -9.31 -0.90 11.30
N PRO A 122 -9.44 -0.38 12.53
CA PRO A 122 -9.46 -1.20 13.72
C PRO A 122 -10.60 -2.21 13.71
N ILE A 123 -10.32 -3.44 14.15
CA ILE A 123 -11.31 -4.53 14.10
C ILE A 123 -12.56 -4.23 14.95
N HIS A 124 -12.44 -3.45 16.02
CA HIS A 124 -13.58 -3.05 16.85
C HIS A 124 -14.58 -2.18 16.09
N LEU A 125 -14.14 -1.38 15.10
CA LEU A 125 -15.04 -0.60 14.23
C LEU A 125 -15.81 -1.53 13.27
N VAL A 126 -15.17 -2.60 12.79
CA VAL A 126 -15.84 -3.62 11.97
C VAL A 126 -16.93 -4.33 12.80
N MET A 127 -16.62 -4.66 14.06
CA MET A 127 -17.57 -5.26 15.01
C MET A 127 -18.73 -4.29 15.32
N ALA A 128 -18.44 -3.01 15.53
CA ALA A 128 -19.47 -1.99 15.76
C ALA A 128 -20.42 -1.86 14.56
N GLY A 129 -19.87 -1.81 13.34
CA GLY A 129 -20.64 -1.79 12.12
C GLY A 129 -21.53 -3.03 11.92
N ALA A 130 -20.98 -4.21 12.20
CA ALA A 130 -21.78 -5.45 12.14
C ALA A 130 -22.94 -5.45 13.14
N ARG A 131 -22.75 -4.88 14.33
CA ARG A 131 -23.82 -4.71 15.33
C ARG A 131 -24.94 -3.81 14.80
N VAL A 132 -24.61 -2.71 14.14
CA VAL A 132 -25.60 -1.82 13.49
C VAL A 132 -26.41 -2.61 12.47
N LEU A 133 -25.75 -3.33 11.57
CA LEU A 133 -26.45 -4.12 10.56
C LEU A 133 -27.32 -5.22 11.16
N LYS A 134 -26.83 -5.95 12.18
CA LYS A 134 -27.62 -6.96 12.88
C LYS A 134 -28.91 -6.37 13.48
N ASN A 135 -28.82 -5.20 14.11
CA ASN A 135 -29.98 -4.54 14.70
C ASN A 135 -31.00 -4.09 13.62
N GLU A 136 -30.51 -3.46 12.56
CA GLU A 136 -31.35 -3.01 11.45
C GLU A 136 -32.08 -4.19 10.75
N ILE A 137 -31.39 -5.30 10.56
CA ILE A 137 -31.99 -6.51 9.99
C ILE A 137 -33.01 -7.12 10.96
N ALA A 138 -32.72 -7.14 12.27
CA ALA A 138 -33.64 -7.65 13.28
C ALA A 138 -34.96 -6.88 13.30
N GLU A 139 -34.93 -5.56 13.13
CA GLU A 139 -36.15 -4.75 13.07
C GLU A 139 -36.99 -5.08 11.82
N ARG A 140 -36.34 -5.26 10.69
CA ARG A 140 -37.02 -5.62 9.42
C ARG A 140 -37.61 -7.03 9.44
N LEU A 141 -36.88 -7.99 10.05
CA LEU A 141 -37.41 -9.34 10.24
C LEU A 141 -38.61 -9.37 11.17
N ARG A 142 -38.62 -8.53 12.25
CA ARG A 142 -39.80 -8.40 13.11
C ARG A 142 -41.01 -7.73 12.42
N ALA A 143 -40.75 -6.87 11.46
CA ALA A 143 -41.78 -6.19 10.68
C ALA A 143 -42.24 -7.00 9.47
N SER A 144 -41.64 -8.16 9.16
CA SER A 144 -42.01 -9.04 8.07
C SER A 144 -43.19 -9.94 8.44
N ASP A 145 -43.74 -10.68 7.46
CA ASP A 145 -44.85 -11.63 7.66
C ASP A 145 -44.44 -12.91 8.39
N LEU A 146 -43.26 -13.00 8.95
CA LEU A 146 -42.78 -14.14 9.75
C LEU A 146 -43.45 -14.15 11.12
N ASP A 147 -43.90 -15.32 11.56
CA ASP A 147 -44.32 -15.47 12.96
C ASP A 147 -43.15 -15.26 13.91
N GLY A 148 -43.42 -15.01 15.19
CA GLY A 148 -42.37 -14.66 16.17
C GLY A 148 -41.28 -15.74 16.36
N THR A 149 -41.64 -17.03 16.14
CA THR A 149 -40.69 -18.15 16.21
C THR A 149 -39.81 -18.18 14.99
N ALA A 150 -40.37 -18.07 13.81
CA ALA A 150 -39.63 -18.02 12.55
C ALA A 150 -38.73 -16.79 12.47
N ALA A 151 -39.20 -15.62 12.92
CA ALA A 151 -38.39 -14.40 13.00
C ALA A 151 -37.20 -14.57 13.96
N SER A 152 -37.37 -15.26 15.09
CA SER A 152 -36.28 -15.55 16.03
C SER A 152 -35.24 -16.50 15.42
N ILE A 153 -35.66 -17.55 14.73
CA ILE A 153 -34.79 -18.50 14.02
C ILE A 153 -34.02 -17.78 12.91
N ALA A 154 -34.68 -16.96 12.11
CA ALA A 154 -34.07 -16.16 11.05
C ALA A 154 -33.01 -15.19 11.62
N MET A 155 -33.31 -14.53 12.74
CA MET A 155 -32.38 -13.64 13.40
C MET A 155 -31.17 -14.38 13.95
N GLN A 156 -31.33 -15.55 14.56
CA GLN A 156 -30.22 -16.37 15.02
C GLN A 156 -29.33 -16.80 13.87
N TYR A 157 -29.91 -17.17 12.73
CA TYR A 157 -29.15 -17.48 11.51
C TYR A 157 -28.32 -16.29 11.03
N VAL A 158 -28.91 -15.09 10.97
CA VAL A 158 -28.21 -13.85 10.63
C VAL A 158 -27.06 -13.58 11.60
N CYS A 159 -27.30 -13.68 12.91
CA CYS A 159 -26.26 -13.49 13.91
C CYS A 159 -25.09 -14.44 13.71
N ASN A 160 -25.35 -15.73 13.54
CA ASN A 160 -24.33 -16.75 13.37
C ASN A 160 -23.49 -16.50 12.09
N LEU A 161 -24.10 -16.10 10.97
CA LEU A 161 -23.39 -15.75 9.74
C LEU A 161 -22.47 -14.52 9.93
N PHE A 162 -22.97 -13.48 10.61
CA PHE A 162 -22.13 -12.31 10.92
C PHE A 162 -20.97 -12.68 11.84
N ASP A 163 -21.20 -13.50 12.85
CA ASP A 163 -20.16 -13.89 13.82
C ASP A 163 -19.06 -14.72 13.14
N LEU A 164 -19.43 -15.68 12.27
CA LEU A 164 -18.48 -16.40 11.42
C LEU A 164 -17.71 -15.49 10.45
N ALA A 165 -18.41 -14.52 9.86
CA ALA A 165 -17.77 -13.56 8.97
C ALA A 165 -16.74 -12.70 9.70
N ILE A 166 -17.09 -12.17 10.88
CA ILE A 166 -16.20 -11.38 11.74
C ILE A 166 -15.02 -12.22 12.23
N GLU A 167 -15.25 -13.47 12.64
CA GLU A 167 -14.19 -14.38 13.06
C GLU A 167 -13.16 -14.59 11.93
N GLN A 168 -13.62 -14.87 10.72
CA GLN A 168 -12.77 -15.06 9.55
C GLN A 168 -12.00 -13.79 9.21
N MET A 169 -12.65 -12.63 9.21
CA MET A 169 -12.02 -11.33 9.00
C MET A 169 -10.97 -11.04 10.07
N SER A 170 -11.28 -11.28 11.34
CA SER A 170 -10.36 -11.03 12.46
C SER A 170 -9.11 -11.89 12.39
N ARG A 171 -9.26 -13.17 12.03
CA ARG A 171 -8.11 -14.08 11.82
C ARG A 171 -7.20 -13.60 10.67
N ALA A 172 -7.80 -13.16 9.56
CA ALA A 172 -7.06 -12.62 8.43
C ALA A 172 -6.38 -11.29 8.78
N PHE A 173 -7.10 -10.39 9.46
CA PHE A 173 -6.59 -9.11 9.96
C PHE A 173 -5.36 -9.27 10.85
N MET A 174 -5.44 -10.15 11.86
CA MET A 174 -4.32 -10.39 12.78
C MET A 174 -3.11 -11.00 12.08
N ARG A 175 -3.33 -11.89 11.11
CA ARG A 175 -2.22 -12.46 10.32
C ARG A 175 -1.53 -11.40 9.48
N ASP A 176 -2.29 -10.51 8.85
CA ASP A 176 -1.75 -9.47 7.97
C ASP A 176 -1.01 -8.40 8.77
N ILE A 177 -1.55 -7.95 9.93
CA ILE A 177 -0.87 -7.04 10.86
C ILE A 177 0.46 -7.61 11.36
N ASN A 178 0.45 -8.88 11.82
CA ASN A 178 1.67 -9.52 12.30
C ASN A 178 2.72 -9.71 11.19
N ARG A 179 2.25 -9.97 9.97
CA ARG A 179 3.12 -10.05 8.78
C ARG A 179 3.68 -8.67 8.41
N GLY A 180 2.84 -7.63 8.46
CA GLY A 180 3.25 -6.25 8.24
C GLY A 180 4.34 -5.81 9.20
N ALA A 181 4.12 -5.96 10.51
CA ALA A 181 5.10 -5.60 11.54
C ALA A 181 6.46 -6.33 11.36
N ARG A 182 6.45 -7.62 10.98
CA ARG A 182 7.68 -8.37 10.68
C ARG A 182 8.38 -7.85 9.42
N ASN A 183 7.60 -7.48 8.40
CA ASN A 183 8.15 -6.94 7.16
C ASN A 183 8.73 -5.54 7.37
N ASP A 184 8.07 -4.69 8.17
CA ASP A 184 8.56 -3.35 8.51
C ASP A 184 9.88 -3.42 9.26
N GLU A 185 10.01 -4.31 10.25
CA GLU A 185 11.26 -4.54 10.96
C GLU A 185 12.34 -5.10 10.04
N ALA A 186 12.00 -6.08 9.20
CA ALA A 186 12.93 -6.63 8.22
C ALA A 186 13.36 -5.59 7.18
N TYR A 187 12.44 -4.69 6.74
CA TYR A 187 12.77 -3.60 5.83
C TYR A 187 13.69 -2.57 6.50
N ARG A 188 13.43 -2.24 7.77
CA ARG A 188 14.30 -1.35 8.54
C ARG A 188 15.72 -1.91 8.65
N LEU A 189 15.86 -3.19 9.00
CA LEU A 189 17.15 -3.88 9.06
C LEU A 189 17.85 -3.93 7.70
N PHE A 190 17.08 -4.16 6.63
CA PHE A 190 17.58 -4.13 5.25
C PHE A 190 18.04 -2.74 4.82
N ALA A 191 17.24 -1.70 5.07
CA ALA A 191 17.59 -0.32 4.77
C ALA A 191 18.88 0.10 5.49
N LEU A 192 19.14 -0.47 6.67
CA LEU A 192 20.38 -0.31 7.43
C LEU A 192 21.58 -1.05 6.80
N GLY A 193 21.36 -2.15 6.05
CA GLY A 193 22.39 -3.02 5.49
C GLY A 193 22.81 -2.73 4.03
N GLN A 194 22.13 -1.84 3.31
CA GLN A 194 22.47 -1.53 1.92
C GLN A 194 23.72 -0.65 1.85
N ASN A 195 24.72 -1.07 1.06
CA ASN A 195 26.00 -0.44 0.69
C ASN A 195 26.15 1.03 1.17
N ILE A 196 26.23 1.15 2.49
CA ILE A 196 26.16 2.40 3.26
C ILE A 196 27.16 3.42 2.76
N SER A 197 28.34 2.97 2.36
CA SER A 197 29.40 3.85 1.86
C SER A 197 29.04 4.47 0.49
N THR A 198 28.45 3.69 -0.42
CA THR A 198 28.03 4.17 -1.74
C THR A 198 26.84 5.13 -1.63
N GLU A 199 25.87 4.80 -0.78
CA GLU A 199 24.70 5.67 -0.55
C GLU A 199 25.13 6.99 0.12
N ARG A 200 26.03 6.96 1.08
CA ARG A 200 26.60 8.15 1.68
C ARG A 200 27.22 9.10 0.65
N GLU A 201 28.09 8.57 -0.24
CA GLU A 201 28.74 9.39 -1.25
C GLU A 201 27.74 9.94 -2.29
N ARG A 202 26.73 9.14 -2.65
CA ARG A 202 25.66 9.59 -3.54
C ARG A 202 24.86 10.75 -2.94
N GLN A 203 24.49 10.69 -1.68
CA GLN A 203 23.74 11.75 -1.02
C GLN A 203 24.58 13.01 -0.77
N ARG A 204 25.88 12.85 -0.54
CA ARG A 204 26.83 13.97 -0.49
C ARG A 204 26.93 14.67 -1.85
N ALA A 205 27.00 13.92 -2.94
CA ALA A 205 27.04 14.47 -4.30
C ALA A 205 25.74 15.23 -4.61
N ALA A 206 24.57 14.65 -4.35
CA ALA A 206 23.27 15.28 -4.58
C ALA A 206 23.11 16.61 -3.82
N LEU A 207 23.57 16.67 -2.56
CA LEU A 207 23.56 17.91 -1.77
C LEU A 207 24.49 18.98 -2.38
N LEU A 208 25.67 18.59 -2.86
CA LEU A 208 26.62 19.50 -3.49
C LEU A 208 26.12 19.99 -4.86
N GLU A 209 25.56 19.11 -5.69
CA GLU A 209 24.94 19.47 -6.97
C GLU A 209 23.81 20.49 -6.79
N TRP A 210 22.93 20.26 -5.79
CA TRP A 210 21.90 21.24 -5.45
C TRP A 210 22.51 22.59 -5.05
N SER A 211 23.53 22.60 -4.17
CA SER A 211 24.16 23.85 -3.74
C SER A 211 24.81 24.62 -4.89
N GLN A 212 25.44 23.90 -5.83
CA GLN A 212 25.98 24.48 -7.07
C GLN A 212 24.88 25.05 -7.96
N ALA A 213 23.75 24.33 -8.12
CA ALA A 213 22.62 24.80 -8.90
C ALA A 213 22.03 26.11 -8.32
N VAL A 214 21.96 26.25 -6.99
CA VAL A 214 21.57 27.51 -6.33
C VAL A 214 22.55 28.64 -6.67
N LEU A 215 23.86 28.42 -6.52
CA LEU A 215 24.88 29.44 -6.78
C LEU A 215 24.93 29.86 -8.26
N ILE A 216 24.79 28.89 -9.18
CA ILE A 216 24.70 29.15 -10.61
C ILE A 216 23.39 29.91 -10.92
N GLY A 217 22.29 29.50 -10.31
CA GLY A 217 21.00 30.18 -10.43
C GLY A 217 21.07 31.65 -10.00
N LEU A 218 21.75 31.99 -8.94
CA LEU A 218 21.96 33.37 -8.50
C LEU A 218 22.70 34.23 -9.54
N HIS A 219 23.53 33.60 -10.39
CA HIS A 219 24.33 34.34 -11.36
C HIS A 219 23.71 34.46 -12.76
N TYR A 220 22.92 33.45 -13.16
CA TYR A 220 22.45 33.35 -14.57
C TYR A 220 20.90 33.34 -14.71
N ARG A 221 20.12 33.33 -13.64
CA ARG A 221 18.67 33.24 -13.72
C ARG A 221 18.00 34.55 -14.19
N ALA A 222 16.85 34.42 -14.81
CA ALA A 222 15.94 35.55 -14.98
C ALA A 222 15.37 36.00 -13.61
N PRO A 223 15.08 37.30 -13.39
CA PRO A 223 14.62 37.83 -12.09
C PRO A 223 13.37 37.13 -11.54
N GLU A 224 12.52 36.60 -12.40
CA GLU A 224 11.25 35.92 -12.03
C GLU A 224 11.41 34.42 -11.74
N GLN A 225 12.56 33.83 -11.96
CA GLN A 225 12.78 32.39 -11.78
C GLN A 225 13.16 32.08 -10.33
N ALA A 226 12.38 31.23 -9.65
CA ALA A 226 12.67 30.79 -8.28
C ALA A 226 13.93 29.90 -8.22
N LEU A 227 14.67 30.02 -7.11
CA LEU A 227 15.77 29.09 -6.82
C LEU A 227 15.24 27.68 -6.46
N PRO A 228 15.99 26.62 -6.81
CA PRO A 228 15.54 25.26 -6.51
C PRO A 228 15.55 24.99 -4.99
N ARG A 229 14.43 24.50 -4.46
CA ARG A 229 14.30 24.11 -3.05
C ARG A 229 15.08 22.82 -2.77
N LEU A 230 15.74 22.76 -1.59
CA LEU A 230 16.49 21.56 -1.19
C LEU A 230 15.55 20.39 -0.89
N ALA A 231 14.39 20.62 -0.29
CA ALA A 231 13.40 19.59 -0.02
C ALA A 231 12.87 18.89 -1.30
N ALA A 232 12.83 19.60 -2.43
CA ALA A 232 12.42 19.06 -3.73
C ALA A 232 13.59 18.46 -4.55
N SER A 233 14.82 18.57 -4.08
CA SER A 233 16.00 17.99 -4.71
C SER A 233 16.09 16.47 -4.52
N GLU A 234 16.99 15.81 -5.24
CA GLU A 234 17.28 14.37 -5.05
C GLU A 234 17.65 14.06 -3.58
N PHE A 235 18.44 14.90 -2.94
CA PHE A 235 18.78 14.78 -1.53
C PHE A 235 17.56 14.92 -0.62
N GLY A 236 16.71 15.92 -0.84
CA GLY A 236 15.51 16.18 -0.03
C GLY A 236 14.50 15.04 -0.12
N LEU A 237 14.24 14.55 -1.33
CA LEU A 237 13.36 13.39 -1.57
C LEU A 237 13.94 12.12 -0.92
N TRP A 238 15.24 11.87 -1.07
CA TRP A 238 15.89 10.77 -0.38
C TRP A 238 15.74 10.88 1.14
N LEU A 239 16.01 12.06 1.70
CA LEU A 239 15.91 12.30 3.15
C LEU A 239 14.50 11.98 3.67
N GLN A 240 13.46 12.40 2.95
CA GLN A 240 12.06 12.21 3.33
C GLN A 240 11.63 10.73 3.21
N HIS A 241 12.00 10.05 2.14
CA HIS A 241 11.44 8.74 1.78
C HIS A 241 12.32 7.56 2.24
N LYS A 242 13.64 7.68 2.18
CA LYS A 242 14.59 6.64 2.61
C LYS A 242 15.31 7.00 3.91
N GLY A 243 15.92 8.17 4.00
CA GLY A 243 16.66 8.63 5.17
C GLY A 243 15.82 8.64 6.44
N GLY A 244 14.55 9.07 6.32
CA GLY A 244 13.59 9.04 7.42
C GLY A 244 13.30 7.63 7.97
N VAL A 245 13.42 6.58 7.15
CA VAL A 245 13.29 5.17 7.59
C VAL A 245 14.60 4.68 8.18
N MET A 246 15.70 4.89 7.45
CA MET A 246 17.02 4.40 7.84
C MET A 246 17.45 4.91 9.21
N PHE A 247 17.08 6.15 9.55
CA PHE A 247 17.59 6.87 10.72
C PHE A 247 16.48 7.39 11.66
N GLU A 248 15.31 6.76 11.66
CA GLU A 248 14.08 7.25 12.33
C GLU A 248 14.29 7.70 13.79
N SER A 249 15.16 7.03 14.54
CA SER A 249 15.43 7.32 15.94
C SER A 249 16.66 8.23 16.16
N ALA A 250 17.36 8.64 15.10
CA ALA A 250 18.61 9.40 15.24
C ALA A 250 18.36 10.90 15.44
N PRO A 251 18.90 11.53 16.51
CA PRO A 251 18.73 12.98 16.73
C PRO A 251 19.26 13.84 15.57
N ALA A 252 20.30 13.37 14.89
CA ALA A 252 20.89 14.05 13.75
C ALA A 252 19.94 14.17 12.55
N LEU A 253 19.02 13.20 12.34
CA LEU A 253 18.01 13.28 11.30
C LEU A 253 17.10 14.51 11.48
N ARG A 254 16.67 14.77 12.70
CA ARG A 254 15.84 15.96 13.02
C ARG A 254 16.61 17.25 12.73
N GLN A 255 17.87 17.33 13.14
CA GLN A 255 18.72 18.49 12.87
C GLN A 255 18.94 18.74 11.38
N ILE A 256 19.07 17.67 10.56
CA ILE A 256 19.15 17.80 9.11
C ILE A 256 17.83 18.35 8.55
N THR A 257 16.70 17.82 8.99
CA THR A 257 15.37 18.27 8.54
C THR A 257 15.12 19.74 8.89
N GLU A 258 15.52 20.16 10.09
CA GLU A 258 15.46 21.57 10.52
C GLU A 258 16.35 22.48 9.65
N ALA A 259 17.56 22.02 9.33
CA ALA A 259 18.47 22.77 8.47
C ALA A 259 17.97 22.86 7.02
N VAL A 260 17.33 21.82 6.49
CA VAL A 260 16.65 21.85 5.19
C VAL A 260 15.52 22.89 5.19
N ALA A 261 14.68 22.89 6.21
CA ALA A 261 13.61 23.88 6.33
C ALA A 261 14.15 25.32 6.46
N GLN A 262 15.22 25.53 7.23
CA GLN A 262 15.88 26.82 7.34
C GLN A 262 16.42 27.30 5.99
N LEU A 263 17.05 26.43 5.21
CA LEU A 263 17.52 26.76 3.86
C LEU A 263 16.35 27.17 2.95
N ASP A 264 15.29 26.36 2.90
CA ASP A 264 14.19 26.54 1.95
C ASP A 264 13.27 27.70 2.31
N ASP A 265 13.01 27.93 3.60
CA ASP A 265 11.99 28.88 4.05
C ASP A 265 12.57 30.22 4.54
N VAL A 266 13.90 30.28 4.81
CA VAL A 266 14.54 31.51 5.30
C VAL A 266 15.65 31.96 4.35
N VAL A 267 16.69 31.11 4.13
CA VAL A 267 17.91 31.54 3.43
C VAL A 267 17.67 31.78 1.93
N LEU A 268 16.97 30.86 1.23
CA LEU A 268 16.67 31.04 -0.20
C LEU A 268 15.82 32.27 -0.50
N PRO A 269 14.74 32.56 0.24
CA PRO A 269 14.00 33.81 0.06
C PRO A 269 14.82 35.07 0.33
N GLN A 270 15.71 35.06 1.35
CA GLN A 270 16.59 36.20 1.63
C GLN A 270 17.64 36.41 0.51
N LEU A 271 18.22 35.34 -0.01
CA LEU A 271 19.11 35.41 -1.18
C LEU A 271 18.40 35.99 -2.41
N MET A 272 17.15 35.60 -2.68
CA MET A 272 16.38 36.14 -3.79
C MET A 272 16.07 37.64 -3.60
N LEU A 273 15.77 38.07 -2.38
CA LEU A 273 15.53 39.49 -2.06
C LEU A 273 16.81 40.33 -2.18
N ALA A 274 17.93 39.82 -1.67
CA ALA A 274 19.23 40.50 -1.73
C ALA A 274 19.72 40.67 -3.19
N ASP A 275 19.52 39.62 -4.01
CA ASP A 275 19.82 39.64 -5.45
C ASP A 275 18.97 40.67 -6.21
N ALA A 276 17.65 40.65 -5.98
CA ALA A 276 16.72 41.60 -6.62
C ALA A 276 16.99 43.07 -6.27
N GLN A 277 17.54 43.32 -5.07
CA GLN A 277 17.84 44.70 -4.56
C GLN A 277 19.29 45.11 -4.77
N GLN A 278 20.14 44.27 -5.39
CA GLN A 278 21.59 44.48 -5.54
C GLN A 278 22.29 44.88 -4.22
N GLN A 279 21.89 44.24 -3.11
CA GLN A 279 22.36 44.61 -1.78
C GLN A 279 23.77 44.08 -1.48
N VAL A 280 24.54 44.87 -0.72
CA VAL A 280 25.90 44.51 -0.21
C VAL A 280 25.88 43.31 0.74
N SER A 281 24.71 42.90 1.26
CA SER A 281 24.54 41.78 2.21
C SER A 281 24.54 40.39 1.56
N MET A 282 24.54 40.27 0.24
CA MET A 282 24.52 38.99 -0.49
C MET A 282 25.65 38.01 -0.09
N PRO A 283 26.92 38.47 0.17
CA PRO A 283 28.01 37.59 0.64
C PRO A 283 27.71 36.89 1.97
N ASP A 284 26.99 37.54 2.89
CA ASP A 284 26.67 36.96 4.19
C ASP A 284 25.61 35.88 4.10
N GLN A 285 24.60 36.05 3.25
CA GLN A 285 23.58 35.02 3.00
C GLN A 285 24.16 33.82 2.24
N VAL A 286 25.08 34.05 1.31
CA VAL A 286 25.82 32.96 0.64
C VAL A 286 26.68 32.20 1.65
N ARG A 287 27.28 32.88 2.61
CA ARG A 287 28.04 32.24 3.69
C ARG A 287 27.13 31.38 4.57
N GLU A 288 25.97 31.89 4.97
CA GLU A 288 24.99 31.14 5.76
C GLU A 288 24.51 29.88 5.02
N LEU A 289 24.23 29.97 3.72
CA LEU A 289 23.92 28.80 2.88
C LEU A 289 25.04 27.76 2.94
N GLN A 290 26.31 28.20 2.76
CA GLN A 290 27.46 27.29 2.78
C GLN A 290 27.66 26.63 4.15
N GLU A 291 27.47 27.37 5.25
CA GLU A 291 27.56 26.85 6.61
C GLU A 291 26.48 25.78 6.89
N LEU A 292 25.24 26.02 6.46
CA LEU A 292 24.15 25.06 6.62
C LEU A 292 24.40 23.80 5.76
N VAL A 293 24.85 23.94 4.54
CA VAL A 293 25.23 22.80 3.67
C VAL A 293 26.37 22.00 4.31
N ALA A 294 27.39 22.65 4.85
CA ALA A 294 28.50 22.00 5.56
C ALA A 294 28.01 21.27 6.83
N ARG A 295 27.07 21.88 7.57
CA ARG A 295 26.44 21.27 8.75
C ARG A 295 25.63 20.03 8.37
N ILE A 296 24.78 20.10 7.33
CA ILE A 296 24.02 18.94 6.82
C ILE A 296 24.98 17.81 6.43
N LYS A 297 26.04 18.12 5.68
CA LYS A 297 27.07 17.15 5.26
C LYS A 297 27.76 16.48 6.46
N HIS A 298 28.09 17.24 7.50
CA HIS A 298 28.69 16.69 8.72
C HIS A 298 27.75 15.75 9.45
N LEU A 299 26.48 16.16 9.66
CA LEU A 299 25.46 15.35 10.31
C LEU A 299 25.14 14.08 9.51
N LEU A 300 25.10 14.19 8.18
CA LEU A 300 24.88 13.06 7.27
C LEU A 300 25.99 12.01 7.42
N ASN A 301 27.25 12.42 7.46
CA ASN A 301 28.37 11.50 7.70
C ASN A 301 28.20 10.75 9.03
N GLY A 302 27.89 11.48 10.12
CA GLY A 302 27.67 10.85 11.43
C GLY A 302 26.50 9.86 11.46
N LEU A 303 25.43 10.10 10.67
CA LEU A 303 24.34 9.14 10.52
C LEU A 303 24.81 7.83 9.87
N PHE A 304 25.58 7.93 8.81
CA PHE A 304 26.07 6.74 8.10
C PHE A 304 27.15 5.97 8.88
N ASP A 305 28.00 6.65 9.66
CA ASP A 305 29.02 6.00 10.48
C ASP A 305 28.40 5.12 11.60
N MET A 306 27.20 5.45 12.10
CA MET A 306 26.49 4.65 13.10
C MET A 306 25.93 3.32 12.57
N VAL A 307 25.83 3.14 11.27
CA VAL A 307 25.03 2.04 10.67
C VAL A 307 25.89 0.98 9.95
N ALA A 308 27.21 1.12 9.94
CA ALA A 308 28.14 0.27 9.15
C ALA A 308 28.15 -1.24 9.50
N GLU A 309 27.34 -1.73 10.43
CA GLU A 309 27.48 -3.10 10.98
C GLU A 309 26.38 -4.14 10.64
N ILE A 310 25.33 -3.91 9.82
CA ILE A 310 24.25 -4.89 9.65
C ILE A 310 23.92 -5.22 8.18
N GLU A 311 24.22 -6.44 7.72
CA GLU A 311 23.87 -6.99 6.40
C GLU A 311 22.58 -7.84 6.39
N SER A 312 21.80 -7.73 5.32
CA SER A 312 20.94 -8.67 4.55
C SER A 312 19.46 -8.31 4.37
N GLY A 313 19.02 -8.23 3.11
CA GLY A 313 17.59 -8.03 2.75
C GLY A 313 17.25 -7.82 1.27
N SER A 314 18.20 -7.91 0.35
CA SER A 314 17.97 -7.86 -1.10
C SER A 314 17.56 -9.22 -1.69
N ASP A 315 17.02 -9.21 -2.90
CA ASP A 315 16.90 -10.42 -3.70
C ASP A 315 18.30 -10.95 -4.03
N PRO A 316 18.62 -12.21 -3.70
CA PRO A 316 19.99 -12.72 -3.79
C PRO A 316 20.53 -12.80 -5.20
N LEU A 317 19.65 -12.80 -6.23
CA LEU A 317 20.05 -12.86 -7.62
C LEU A 317 20.31 -11.47 -8.20
N THR A 318 19.42 -10.53 -7.95
CA THR A 318 19.37 -9.22 -8.62
C THR A 318 19.79 -8.05 -7.75
N ASN A 319 19.98 -8.28 -6.45
CA ASN A 319 20.39 -7.28 -5.46
C ASN A 319 19.46 -6.06 -5.29
N VAL A 320 18.25 -6.11 -5.88
CA VAL A 320 17.19 -5.13 -5.66
C VAL A 320 16.29 -5.55 -4.49
N LEU A 321 15.37 -4.68 -4.06
CA LEU A 321 14.46 -4.98 -2.96
C LEU A 321 13.62 -6.23 -3.22
N ASN A 322 13.46 -7.07 -2.19
CA ASN A 322 12.55 -8.21 -2.25
C ASN A 322 11.09 -7.74 -2.13
N ARG A 323 10.17 -8.41 -2.84
CA ARG A 323 8.72 -8.16 -2.80
C ARG A 323 8.13 -8.07 -1.39
N ARG A 324 8.70 -8.77 -0.40
CA ARG A 324 8.21 -8.75 0.99
C ARG A 324 8.19 -7.35 1.62
N PHE A 325 9.02 -6.41 1.13
CA PHE A 325 9.08 -5.04 1.62
C PHE A 325 8.10 -4.08 0.93
N LEU A 326 7.43 -4.54 -0.10
CA LEU A 326 6.49 -3.71 -0.85
C LEU A 326 5.35 -3.11 0.01
N PRO A 327 4.72 -3.86 0.95
CA PRO A 327 3.72 -3.30 1.84
C PRO A 327 4.24 -2.13 2.67
N SER A 328 5.45 -2.26 3.24
CA SER A 328 6.08 -1.25 4.07
C SER A 328 6.40 0.02 3.28
N VAL A 329 7.01 -0.14 2.10
CA VAL A 329 7.39 1.00 1.26
C VAL A 329 6.16 1.71 0.69
N VAL A 330 5.27 0.98 0.01
CA VAL A 330 4.11 1.60 -0.64
C VAL A 330 3.10 2.11 0.39
N GLY A 331 2.92 1.42 1.52
CA GLY A 331 2.09 1.91 2.63
C GLY A 331 2.60 3.23 3.20
N ARG A 332 3.92 3.39 3.34
CA ARG A 332 4.53 4.66 3.76
C ARG A 332 4.34 5.76 2.72
N GLU A 333 4.54 5.48 1.43
CA GLU A 333 4.32 6.45 0.36
C GLU A 333 2.86 6.92 0.31
N ILE A 334 1.89 6.02 0.52
CA ILE A 334 0.48 6.38 0.68
C ILE A 334 0.28 7.34 1.85
N ALA A 335 0.88 7.05 3.01
CA ALA A 335 0.75 7.90 4.20
C ALA A 335 1.37 9.30 3.99
N ILE A 336 2.53 9.38 3.35
CA ILE A 336 3.19 10.64 3.01
C ILE A 336 2.33 11.43 2.02
N SER A 337 1.92 10.81 0.92
CA SER A 337 1.16 11.47 -0.14
C SER A 337 -0.21 11.94 0.33
N THR A 338 -0.90 11.16 1.17
CA THR A 338 -2.18 11.55 1.76
C THR A 338 -2.04 12.79 2.65
N ARG A 339 -0.94 12.89 3.42
CA ARG A 339 -0.70 14.02 4.33
C ARG A 339 -0.25 15.29 3.61
N GLN A 340 0.55 15.16 2.55
CA GLN A 340 1.19 16.28 1.86
C GLN A 340 0.46 16.70 0.58
N GLY A 341 -0.51 15.92 0.10
CA GLY A 341 -1.16 16.13 -1.19
C GLY A 341 -0.25 15.84 -2.38
N SER A 342 0.89 15.16 -2.16
CA SER A 342 1.82 14.77 -3.21
C SER A 342 1.30 13.55 -3.99
N ARG A 343 1.97 13.21 -5.08
CA ARG A 343 1.62 12.05 -5.92
C ARG A 343 2.84 11.15 -6.07
N PHE A 344 2.63 9.86 -6.07
CA PHE A 344 3.64 8.89 -6.47
C PHE A 344 3.04 7.90 -7.46
N SER A 345 3.89 7.20 -8.19
CA SER A 345 3.44 6.24 -9.20
C SER A 345 4.18 4.91 -9.05
N VAL A 346 3.56 3.83 -9.52
CA VAL A 346 4.18 2.52 -9.62
C VAL A 346 4.27 2.09 -11.08
N LEU A 347 5.40 1.50 -11.44
CA LEU A 347 5.63 0.82 -12.70
C LEU A 347 5.74 -0.67 -12.42
N LEU A 348 4.94 -1.48 -13.09
CA LEU A 348 5.10 -2.93 -13.09
C LEU A 348 5.67 -3.36 -14.45
N LEU A 349 6.84 -3.97 -14.42
CA LEU A 349 7.61 -4.37 -15.60
C LEU A 349 7.65 -5.88 -15.71
N ASP A 350 7.63 -6.38 -16.94
CA ASP A 350 7.80 -7.81 -17.24
C ASP A 350 8.70 -7.95 -18.47
N ILE A 351 9.69 -8.84 -18.39
CA ILE A 351 10.62 -9.09 -19.48
C ILE A 351 9.90 -9.88 -20.57
N ASP A 352 9.75 -9.25 -21.74
CA ASP A 352 9.06 -9.88 -22.87
C ASP A 352 9.76 -11.16 -23.31
N HIS A 353 8.98 -12.21 -23.44
CA HIS A 353 9.45 -13.54 -23.91
C HIS A 353 10.56 -14.18 -23.07
N PHE A 354 10.63 -13.89 -21.75
CA PHE A 354 11.68 -14.42 -20.87
C PHE A 354 11.75 -15.95 -20.86
N LYS A 355 10.62 -16.64 -20.99
CA LYS A 355 10.61 -18.09 -21.14
C LYS A 355 11.43 -18.56 -22.35
N ALA A 356 11.33 -17.89 -23.49
CA ALA A 356 12.11 -18.24 -24.68
C ALA A 356 13.62 -18.05 -24.45
N ILE A 357 14.02 -17.07 -23.63
CA ILE A 357 15.43 -16.89 -23.24
C ILE A 357 15.90 -18.07 -22.40
N ASN A 358 15.10 -18.49 -21.41
CA ASN A 358 15.40 -19.67 -20.60
C ASN A 358 15.46 -20.96 -21.45
N ASP A 359 14.53 -21.13 -22.39
CA ASP A 359 14.49 -22.30 -23.26
C ASP A 359 15.71 -22.36 -24.21
N ALA A 360 16.22 -21.20 -24.64
CA ALA A 360 17.37 -21.11 -25.55
C ALA A 360 18.74 -21.16 -24.84
N HIS A 361 18.86 -20.57 -23.63
CA HIS A 361 20.14 -20.35 -22.95
C HIS A 361 20.21 -20.97 -21.55
N GLY A 362 19.20 -21.76 -21.17
CA GLY A 362 19.07 -22.36 -19.84
C GLY A 362 18.80 -21.33 -18.73
N HIS A 363 18.50 -21.82 -17.53
CA HIS A 363 18.25 -20.98 -16.37
C HIS A 363 19.44 -20.07 -16.00
N SER A 364 20.67 -20.55 -16.22
CA SER A 364 21.86 -19.72 -15.96
C SER A 364 21.95 -18.49 -16.88
N GLY A 365 21.55 -18.63 -18.15
CA GLY A 365 21.45 -17.52 -19.09
C GLY A 365 20.34 -16.53 -18.69
N GLY A 366 19.16 -17.05 -18.28
CA GLY A 366 18.08 -16.24 -17.76
C GLY A 366 18.48 -15.48 -16.49
N ASP A 367 19.19 -16.11 -15.57
CA ASP A 367 19.70 -15.47 -14.35
C ASP A 367 20.65 -14.30 -14.65
N GLN A 368 21.47 -14.41 -15.69
CA GLN A 368 22.35 -13.31 -16.10
C GLN A 368 21.57 -12.15 -16.72
N VAL A 369 20.56 -12.46 -17.51
CA VAL A 369 19.63 -11.44 -18.04
C VAL A 369 18.93 -10.73 -16.89
N LEU A 370 18.44 -11.44 -15.87
CA LEU A 370 17.77 -10.84 -14.71
C LEU A 370 18.70 -9.90 -13.93
N ARG A 371 19.98 -10.26 -13.73
CA ARG A 371 20.95 -9.37 -13.06
C ARG A 371 21.16 -8.08 -13.83
N GLN A 372 21.45 -8.18 -15.12
CA GLN A 372 21.68 -7.02 -15.98
C GLN A 372 20.41 -6.16 -16.11
N PHE A 373 19.24 -6.80 -16.21
CA PHE A 373 17.95 -6.08 -16.24
C PHE A 373 17.74 -5.27 -14.97
N ALA A 374 17.99 -5.86 -13.81
CA ALA A 374 17.91 -5.16 -12.53
C ALA A 374 18.87 -3.96 -12.46
N GLU A 375 20.10 -4.11 -12.97
CA GLU A 375 21.07 -3.02 -13.05
C GLU A 375 20.59 -1.87 -13.95
N VAL A 376 20.07 -2.18 -15.15
CA VAL A 376 19.52 -1.17 -16.07
C VAL A 376 18.35 -0.43 -15.42
N VAL A 377 17.42 -1.15 -14.78
CA VAL A 377 16.29 -0.54 -14.09
C VAL A 377 16.78 0.36 -12.94
N HIS A 378 17.70 -0.15 -12.11
CA HIS A 378 18.23 0.61 -10.97
C HIS A 378 18.98 1.87 -11.39
N GLN A 379 19.81 1.80 -12.45
CA GLN A 379 20.57 2.96 -12.97
C GLN A 379 19.65 4.01 -13.63
N SER A 380 18.48 3.60 -14.10
CA SER A 380 17.49 4.49 -14.71
C SER A 380 16.61 5.21 -13.68
N CYS A 381 16.64 4.79 -12.42
CA CYS A 381 15.87 5.34 -11.33
C CYS A 381 16.68 6.36 -10.50
N ARG A 382 15.98 7.28 -9.84
CA ARG A 382 16.58 8.20 -8.88
C ARG A 382 16.93 7.46 -7.57
N SER A 383 17.78 8.06 -6.74
CA SER A 383 18.11 7.49 -5.43
C SER A 383 16.91 7.39 -4.49
N SER A 384 15.95 8.30 -4.64
CA SER A 384 14.68 8.31 -3.89
C SER A 384 13.71 7.21 -4.31
N ASP A 385 13.83 6.68 -5.55
CA ASP A 385 12.94 5.66 -6.08
C ASP A 385 13.26 4.26 -5.52
N PHE A 386 12.29 3.36 -5.56
CA PHE A 386 12.47 2.00 -5.06
C PHE A 386 12.30 0.99 -6.19
N VAL A 387 13.23 0.05 -6.28
CA VAL A 387 13.20 -1.02 -7.27
C VAL A 387 13.06 -2.36 -6.55
N PHE A 388 12.08 -3.16 -6.96
CA PHE A 388 11.76 -4.47 -6.38
C PHE A 388 11.81 -5.55 -7.45
N ARG A 389 12.26 -6.75 -7.05
CA ARG A 389 11.92 -7.96 -7.78
C ARG A 389 10.55 -8.44 -7.30
N TYR A 390 9.54 -8.31 -8.15
CA TYR A 390 8.15 -8.60 -7.82
C TYR A 390 7.78 -10.07 -8.00
N GLY A 391 8.29 -10.68 -9.05
CA GLY A 391 8.09 -12.08 -9.42
C GLY A 391 9.35 -12.71 -10.00
N GLY A 392 9.22 -13.80 -10.74
CA GLY A 392 10.34 -14.47 -11.39
C GLY A 392 11.09 -13.55 -12.36
N GLU A 393 10.34 -12.97 -13.30
CA GLU A 393 10.80 -12.06 -14.38
C GLU A 393 10.15 -10.68 -14.29
N GLU A 394 9.42 -10.43 -13.20
CA GLU A 394 8.68 -9.21 -12.98
C GLU A 394 9.41 -8.30 -11.98
N PHE A 395 9.46 -7.02 -12.30
CA PHE A 395 10.02 -5.97 -11.47
C PHE A 395 8.96 -4.90 -11.18
N LEU A 396 9.08 -4.25 -10.02
CA LEU A 396 8.21 -3.13 -9.67
C LEU A 396 9.08 -1.96 -9.27
N VAL A 397 8.76 -0.79 -9.81
CA VAL A 397 9.41 0.47 -9.45
C VAL A 397 8.40 1.39 -8.80
N VAL A 398 8.75 2.00 -7.68
CA VAL A 398 8.00 3.08 -7.04
C VAL A 398 8.71 4.39 -7.35
N LEU A 399 8.06 5.25 -8.13
CA LEU A 399 8.54 6.59 -8.46
C LEU A 399 7.97 7.59 -7.48
N VAL A 400 8.83 8.12 -6.62
CA VAL A 400 8.47 9.07 -5.56
C VAL A 400 8.20 10.45 -6.16
N ASP A 401 7.23 11.16 -5.60
CA ASP A 401 6.81 12.51 -6.02
C ASP A 401 6.62 12.65 -7.53
N THR A 402 5.97 11.64 -8.14
CA THR A 402 5.85 11.53 -9.60
C THR A 402 4.39 11.30 -10.00
N GLY A 403 3.82 12.25 -10.73
CA GLY A 403 2.46 12.15 -11.29
C GLY A 403 2.41 11.33 -12.58
N GLN A 404 1.21 11.10 -13.12
CA GLN A 404 0.94 10.16 -14.22
C GLN A 404 1.73 10.44 -15.50
N GLU A 405 1.78 11.70 -15.95
CA GLU A 405 2.48 12.06 -17.19
C GLU A 405 3.99 11.82 -17.06
N ALA A 406 4.58 12.27 -15.96
CA ALA A 406 5.99 12.08 -15.68
C ALA A 406 6.35 10.58 -15.47
N ALA A 407 5.46 9.81 -14.84
CA ALA A 407 5.64 8.38 -14.68
C ALA A 407 5.58 7.62 -16.01
N LEU A 408 4.68 8.00 -16.91
CA LEU A 408 4.61 7.42 -18.26
C LEU A 408 5.88 7.75 -19.06
N ALA A 409 6.33 9.01 -19.02
CA ALA A 409 7.57 9.41 -19.67
C ALA A 409 8.80 8.68 -19.11
N ALA A 410 8.85 8.47 -17.78
CA ALA A 410 9.89 7.66 -17.13
C ALA A 410 9.85 6.20 -17.57
N ALA A 411 8.65 5.60 -17.70
CA ALA A 411 8.47 4.24 -18.18
C ALA A 411 8.91 4.09 -19.64
N GLU A 412 8.58 5.04 -20.50
CA GLU A 412 9.02 5.05 -21.91
C GLU A 412 10.54 5.18 -22.03
N LYS A 413 11.15 6.08 -21.24
CA LYS A 413 12.59 6.22 -21.17
C LYS A 413 13.25 4.92 -20.72
N LEU A 414 12.74 4.31 -19.67
CA LEU A 414 13.25 3.03 -19.13
C LEU A 414 13.13 1.91 -20.18
N GLY A 415 11.98 1.79 -20.88
CA GLY A 415 11.81 0.84 -21.97
C GLY A 415 12.82 1.05 -23.12
N ALA A 416 13.13 2.32 -23.44
CA ALA A 416 14.13 2.65 -24.44
C ALA A 416 15.56 2.29 -23.98
N GLU A 417 15.91 2.46 -22.70
CA GLU A 417 17.20 2.03 -22.13
C GLU A 417 17.33 0.50 -22.16
N ILE A 418 16.29 -0.23 -21.73
CA ILE A 418 16.26 -1.70 -21.80
C ILE A 418 16.49 -2.17 -23.24
N ARG A 419 15.79 -1.59 -24.22
CA ARG A 419 15.91 -1.95 -25.64
C ARG A 419 17.29 -1.66 -26.21
N ARG A 420 17.97 -0.59 -25.76
CA ARG A 420 19.32 -0.21 -26.19
C ARG A 420 20.40 -1.05 -25.54
N HIS A 421 20.16 -1.58 -24.35
CA HIS A 421 21.15 -2.35 -23.61
C HIS A 421 21.47 -3.68 -24.35
N ALA A 422 22.75 -4.03 -24.43
CA ALA A 422 23.22 -5.30 -24.99
C ALA A 422 23.42 -6.28 -23.83
N PHE A 423 22.43 -7.14 -23.62
CA PHE A 423 22.48 -8.14 -22.55
C PHE A 423 23.50 -9.23 -22.92
N SER A 424 24.54 -9.41 -22.11
CA SER A 424 25.58 -10.38 -22.36
C SER A 424 25.24 -11.72 -21.71
N ILE A 425 25.23 -12.77 -22.52
CA ILE A 425 25.14 -14.17 -22.05
C ILE A 425 26.43 -14.88 -22.47
N PRO A 426 27.16 -15.56 -21.55
CA PRO A 426 28.32 -16.36 -21.91
C PRO A 426 28.00 -17.32 -23.04
N GLU A 427 28.91 -17.47 -23.99
CA GLU A 427 28.81 -18.37 -25.14
C GLU A 427 27.72 -18.01 -26.20
N ALA A 428 26.76 -17.10 -25.87
CA ALA A 428 25.70 -16.70 -26.81
C ALA A 428 25.87 -15.28 -27.37
N GLY A 429 26.75 -14.47 -26.78
CA GLY A 429 26.99 -13.09 -27.20
C GLY A 429 25.97 -12.11 -26.65
N ALA A 430 25.75 -11.00 -27.38
CA ALA A 430 24.84 -9.95 -26.96
C ALA A 430 23.41 -10.20 -27.42
N LEU A 431 22.48 -10.22 -26.49
CA LEU A 431 21.03 -10.35 -26.73
C LEU A 431 20.36 -9.01 -26.56
N ARG A 432 19.36 -8.71 -27.40
CA ARG A 432 18.45 -7.57 -27.18
C ARG A 432 17.12 -8.09 -26.66
N ILE A 433 16.65 -7.47 -25.59
CA ILE A 433 15.36 -7.80 -24.97
C ILE A 433 14.49 -6.54 -24.89
N THR A 434 13.21 -6.76 -24.74
CA THR A 434 12.23 -5.70 -24.49
C THR A 434 11.47 -5.97 -23.19
N ALA A 435 10.76 -4.98 -22.71
CA ALA A 435 9.89 -5.12 -21.57
C ALA A 435 8.54 -4.45 -21.81
N SER A 436 7.49 -5.06 -21.32
CA SER A 436 6.18 -4.44 -21.20
C SER A 436 6.06 -3.77 -19.85
N ILE A 437 5.47 -2.56 -19.78
CA ILE A 437 5.40 -1.75 -18.58
C ILE A 437 3.97 -1.27 -18.35
N GLY A 438 3.40 -1.57 -17.17
CA GLY A 438 2.15 -1.02 -16.70
C GLY A 438 2.41 0.11 -15.69
N VAL A 439 1.77 1.26 -15.86
CA VAL A 439 1.94 2.44 -15.02
C VAL A 439 0.65 2.75 -14.28
N ALA A 440 0.71 2.94 -12.96
CA ALA A 440 -0.42 3.42 -12.18
C ALA A 440 0.03 4.50 -11.20
N THR A 441 -0.73 5.59 -11.12
CA THR A 441 -0.50 6.69 -10.19
C THR A 441 -1.44 6.60 -9.01
N PHE A 442 -0.95 6.92 -7.82
CA PHE A 442 -1.74 6.99 -6.60
C PHE A 442 -2.87 8.01 -6.76
N ASP A 443 -4.09 7.58 -6.46
CA ASP A 443 -5.34 8.32 -6.63
C ASP A 443 -6.06 8.60 -5.31
N GLY A 444 -5.36 8.38 -4.17
CA GLY A 444 -5.93 8.53 -2.83
C GLY A 444 -6.54 7.24 -2.26
N HIS A 445 -6.49 6.10 -2.96
CA HIS A 445 -7.00 4.84 -2.42
C HIS A 445 -6.03 4.29 -1.35
N PRO A 446 -6.51 3.99 -0.11
CA PRO A 446 -5.62 3.63 1.00
C PRO A 446 -4.99 2.23 0.88
N ASP A 447 -5.56 1.33 0.08
CA ASP A 447 -5.00 -0.01 -0.11
C ASP A 447 -3.97 -0.02 -1.25
N TYR A 448 -2.70 -0.27 -0.92
CA TYR A 448 -1.62 -0.38 -1.91
C TYR A 448 -1.86 -1.51 -2.93
N ALA A 449 -2.57 -2.59 -2.55
CA ALA A 449 -2.86 -3.68 -3.46
C ALA A 449 -3.77 -3.24 -4.62
N TYR A 450 -4.65 -2.27 -4.38
CA TYR A 450 -5.47 -1.65 -5.42
C TYR A 450 -4.60 -0.89 -6.46
N LEU A 451 -3.60 -0.16 -6.00
CA LEU A 451 -2.68 0.55 -6.89
C LEU A 451 -1.88 -0.42 -7.76
N ILE A 452 -1.40 -1.52 -7.17
CA ILE A 452 -0.67 -2.57 -7.91
C ILE A 452 -1.57 -3.28 -8.91
N ASP A 453 -2.81 -3.62 -8.56
CA ASP A 453 -3.79 -4.23 -9.47
C ASP A 453 -4.07 -3.34 -10.70
N ARG A 454 -4.09 -2.02 -10.52
CA ARG A 454 -4.19 -1.07 -11.64
C ARG A 454 -2.99 -1.12 -12.55
N ALA A 455 -1.78 -1.18 -12.00
CA ALA A 455 -0.55 -1.32 -12.78
C ALA A 455 -0.51 -2.67 -13.51
N ASP A 456 -0.94 -3.76 -12.88
CA ASP A 456 -1.02 -5.09 -13.48
C ASP A 456 -1.99 -5.13 -14.67
N LYS A 457 -3.18 -4.55 -14.52
CA LYS A 457 -4.15 -4.40 -15.63
C LYS A 457 -3.58 -3.58 -16.79
N ALA A 458 -2.79 -2.55 -16.51
CA ALA A 458 -2.10 -1.76 -17.52
C ALA A 458 -0.99 -2.56 -18.21
N LEU A 459 -0.20 -3.32 -17.46
CA LEU A 459 0.82 -4.24 -17.98
C LEU A 459 0.20 -5.32 -18.89
N TYR A 460 -0.93 -5.88 -18.48
CA TYR A 460 -1.65 -6.83 -19.29
C TYR A 460 -2.08 -6.23 -20.64
N ARG A 461 -2.59 -4.98 -20.65
CA ARG A 461 -2.92 -4.26 -21.89
C ARG A 461 -1.67 -4.03 -22.75
N ALA A 462 -0.52 -3.69 -22.16
CA ALA A 462 0.74 -3.54 -22.89
C ALA A 462 1.13 -4.86 -23.59
N LYS A 463 1.03 -6.00 -22.90
CA LYS A 463 1.30 -7.34 -23.46
C LYS A 463 0.33 -7.68 -24.59
N GLN A 464 -0.98 -7.41 -24.43
CA GLN A 464 -1.98 -7.65 -25.48
C GLN A 464 -1.80 -6.76 -26.71
N ALA A 465 -1.36 -5.53 -26.53
CA ALA A 465 -1.17 -4.58 -27.64
C ALA A 465 0.13 -4.84 -28.44
N GLY A 466 0.85 -5.95 -28.19
CA GLY A 466 2.03 -6.36 -28.95
C GLY A 466 3.35 -6.17 -28.21
N ARG A 467 3.32 -6.02 -26.88
CA ARG A 467 4.52 -5.88 -26.01
C ARG A 467 5.38 -4.65 -26.31
N ASP A 468 6.59 -4.59 -25.73
CA ASP A 468 7.61 -3.53 -25.95
C ASP A 468 7.02 -2.12 -25.84
N ARG A 469 6.24 -1.86 -24.80
CA ARG A 469 5.56 -0.57 -24.59
C ARG A 469 5.16 -0.33 -23.14
N SER A 470 4.90 0.96 -22.87
CA SER A 470 4.33 1.40 -21.60
C SER A 470 2.85 1.77 -21.77
N VAL A 471 2.00 1.38 -20.80
CA VAL A 471 0.57 1.70 -20.79
C VAL A 471 0.18 2.21 -19.41
N ALA A 472 -0.53 3.35 -19.35
CA ALA A 472 -1.08 3.89 -18.10
C ALA A 472 -2.44 3.25 -17.75
N ALA A 473 -2.75 3.16 -16.43
CA ALA A 473 -3.98 2.61 -15.87
C ALA A 473 -5.20 3.50 -16.13
#